data_6e30621801cd4e0a8afc4ec2e2cdfd28
#
_entry.id   6e30621801cd4e0a8afc4ec2e2cdfd28
#
_cell.length_a   1.000
_cell.length_b   1.000
_cell.length_c   1.000
_cell.angle_alpha   90.00
_cell.angle_beta   90.00
_cell.angle_gamma   90.00
#
_symmetry.space_group_name_H-M   'P 1'
#
loop_
_entity.id
_entity.type
_entity.pdbx_description
1 polymer ?
#
loop_
_entity_poly.entity_id
_entity_poly.type
_entity_poly.pdbx_seq_one_letter_code
_entity_poly.pdbx_strand_id
1 'polypeptide(L)'
;MTTVIQHPLVDHRMTYMRDVATQPKLFRELVSEITTFLAYEALRGIKTEEVTVQTPLAKTTGRKVAEHVVLVPILRAGMGMLDAMLRVLPYAKVGVLGMQRNEETAEPIPYYAKVPPVKGDELAIAIDPMFATGGSAVDAVAQLKKARANHARFLKRRGGTGRRPFRRFPSQKPAND
;
A
#
# COMPACT_ATOMS: atom_id res chain seq x y z
N MET A 1 10.48 -9.23 2.65
CA MET A 1 9.66 -10.19 3.44
C MET A 1 8.21 -10.00 3.06
N THR A 2 7.43 -11.06 2.83
CA THR A 2 5.99 -10.98 2.56
C THR A 2 5.24 -11.35 3.81
N THR A 3 4.36 -10.48 4.29
CA THR A 3 3.46 -10.76 5.40
C THR A 3 2.09 -11.17 4.85
N VAL A 4 1.56 -12.29 5.32
CA VAL A 4 0.21 -12.75 4.98
C VAL A 4 -0.64 -12.61 6.24
N ILE A 5 -1.74 -11.86 6.13
CA ILE A 5 -2.67 -11.71 7.24
C ILE A 5 -3.55 -12.96 7.31
N GLN A 6 -3.50 -13.64 8.44
CA GLN A 6 -4.39 -14.77 8.78
C GLN A 6 -5.31 -14.30 9.90
N HIS A 7 -6.55 -13.99 9.56
CA HIS A 7 -7.54 -13.52 10.52
C HIS A 7 -8.95 -13.94 10.09
N PRO A 8 -9.78 -14.50 10.98
CA PRO A 8 -11.12 -15.00 10.63
C PRO A 8 -12.02 -13.98 9.95
N LEU A 9 -11.94 -12.70 10.36
CA LEU A 9 -12.71 -11.63 9.72
C LEU A 9 -12.23 -11.32 8.29
N VAL A 10 -10.95 -11.50 8.01
CA VAL A 10 -10.42 -11.36 6.64
C VAL A 10 -10.89 -12.53 5.79
N ASP A 11 -10.82 -13.75 6.31
CA ASP A 11 -11.27 -14.96 5.61
C ASP A 11 -12.77 -14.91 5.30
N HIS A 12 -13.58 -14.44 6.25
CA HIS A 12 -15.00 -14.21 6.08
C HIS A 12 -15.28 -13.26 4.89
N ARG A 13 -14.63 -12.08 4.88
CA ARG A 13 -14.78 -11.09 3.79
C ARG A 13 -14.28 -11.61 2.45
N MET A 14 -13.20 -12.36 2.47
CA MET A 14 -12.63 -12.99 1.28
C MET A 14 -13.57 -14.04 0.68
N THR A 15 -14.37 -14.72 1.50
CA THR A 15 -15.38 -15.69 1.04
C THR A 15 -16.40 -14.98 0.16
N TYR A 16 -17.01 -13.91 0.66
CA TYR A 16 -17.97 -13.12 -0.12
C TYR A 16 -17.32 -12.44 -1.34
N MET A 17 -16.13 -11.87 -1.19
CA MET A 17 -15.44 -11.21 -2.31
C MET A 17 -15.14 -12.15 -3.48
N ARG A 18 -14.98 -13.45 -3.21
CA ARG A 18 -14.70 -14.48 -4.22
C ARG A 18 -15.96 -15.06 -4.86
N ASP A 19 -17.10 -14.83 -4.27
CA ASP A 19 -18.36 -15.32 -4.78
C ASP A 19 -18.72 -14.58 -6.08
N VAL A 20 -19.02 -15.33 -7.15
CA VAL A 20 -19.41 -14.80 -8.44
C VAL A 20 -20.74 -14.01 -8.38
N ALA A 21 -21.58 -14.31 -7.38
CA ALA A 21 -22.85 -13.61 -7.15
C ALA A 21 -22.67 -12.25 -6.44
N THR A 22 -21.47 -11.93 -5.95
CA THR A 22 -21.23 -10.68 -5.23
C THR A 22 -21.40 -9.48 -6.12
N GLN A 23 -22.40 -8.65 -5.79
CA GLN A 23 -22.72 -7.45 -6.51
C GLN A 23 -21.63 -6.38 -6.40
N PRO A 24 -21.47 -5.49 -7.42
CA PRO A 24 -20.38 -4.51 -7.46
C PRO A 24 -20.34 -3.57 -6.25
N LYS A 25 -21.46 -3.23 -5.64
CA LYS A 25 -21.52 -2.40 -4.43
C LYS A 25 -20.83 -3.12 -3.27
N LEU A 26 -21.30 -4.32 -2.95
CA LEU A 26 -20.75 -5.14 -1.88
C LEU A 26 -19.27 -5.45 -2.12
N PHE A 27 -18.89 -5.75 -3.36
CA PHE A 27 -17.48 -5.99 -3.71
C PHE A 27 -16.58 -4.79 -3.34
N ARG A 28 -17.00 -3.55 -3.64
CA ARG A 28 -16.23 -2.34 -3.27
C ARG A 28 -16.15 -2.15 -1.76
N GLU A 29 -17.23 -2.42 -1.03
CA GLU A 29 -17.25 -2.36 0.43
C GLU A 29 -16.27 -3.38 1.03
N LEU A 30 -16.29 -4.62 0.56
CA LEU A 30 -15.35 -5.68 0.99
C LEU A 30 -13.88 -5.33 0.68
N VAL A 31 -13.61 -4.73 -0.49
CA VAL A 31 -12.26 -4.23 -0.82
C VAL A 31 -11.81 -3.20 0.22
N SER A 32 -12.66 -2.23 0.54
CA SER A 32 -12.37 -1.18 1.51
C SER A 32 -12.11 -1.75 2.91
N GLU A 33 -12.94 -2.67 3.38
CA GLU A 33 -12.80 -3.32 4.70
C GLU A 33 -11.52 -4.14 4.79
N ILE A 34 -11.23 -4.98 3.79
CA ILE A 34 -9.98 -5.77 3.75
C ILE A 34 -8.77 -4.83 3.70
N THR A 35 -8.87 -3.72 2.98
CA THR A 35 -7.78 -2.73 2.94
C THR A 35 -7.47 -2.16 4.31
N THR A 36 -8.46 -1.96 5.17
CA THR A 36 -8.24 -1.50 6.54
C THR A 36 -7.40 -2.49 7.35
N PHE A 37 -7.68 -3.80 7.25
CA PHE A 37 -6.87 -4.83 7.91
C PHE A 37 -5.44 -4.89 7.32
N LEU A 38 -5.32 -4.76 6.01
CA LEU A 38 -4.02 -4.71 5.34
C LEU A 38 -3.22 -3.49 5.79
N ALA A 39 -3.86 -2.31 5.90
CA ALA A 39 -3.24 -1.09 6.38
C ALA A 39 -2.72 -1.24 7.81
N TYR A 40 -3.55 -1.77 8.71
CA TYR A 40 -3.17 -2.02 10.11
C TYR A 40 -1.88 -2.84 10.20
N GLU A 41 -1.80 -3.94 9.47
CA GLU A 41 -0.60 -4.79 9.49
C GLU A 41 0.59 -4.15 8.77
N ALA A 42 0.36 -3.51 7.63
CA ALA A 42 1.43 -2.85 6.87
C ALA A 42 2.07 -1.69 7.65
N LEU A 43 1.32 -1.04 8.53
CA LEU A 43 1.77 0.09 9.33
C LEU A 43 2.28 -0.31 10.73
N ARG A 44 2.31 -1.59 11.08
CA ARG A 44 2.77 -2.08 12.40
C ARG A 44 4.14 -1.51 12.82
N GLY A 45 5.04 -1.27 11.90
CA GLY A 45 6.36 -0.69 12.15
C GLY A 45 6.49 0.76 11.70
N ILE A 46 5.40 1.54 11.69
CA ILE A 46 5.46 2.97 11.39
C ILE A 46 6.20 3.71 12.51
N LYS A 47 7.07 4.65 12.14
CA LYS A 47 7.82 5.42 13.13
C LYS A 47 6.92 6.36 13.91
N THR A 48 7.11 6.39 15.22
CA THR A 48 6.40 7.29 16.13
C THR A 48 7.40 8.06 16.99
N GLU A 49 7.00 9.25 17.43
CA GLU A 49 7.73 10.09 18.39
C GLU A 49 6.93 10.27 19.66
N GLU A 50 7.62 10.49 20.78
CA GLU A 50 7.00 10.79 22.05
C GLU A 50 6.64 12.28 22.13
N VAL A 51 5.46 12.57 22.62
CA VAL A 51 4.95 13.94 22.80
C VAL A 51 4.28 14.06 24.16
N THR A 52 4.49 15.19 24.83
CA THR A 52 3.75 15.50 26.05
C THR A 52 2.35 15.99 25.66
N VAL A 53 1.32 15.40 26.23
CA VAL A 53 -0.07 15.79 26.04
C VAL A 53 -0.71 16.14 27.38
N GLN A 54 -1.58 17.17 27.39
CA GLN A 54 -2.40 17.50 28.53
C GLN A 54 -3.72 16.75 28.42
N THR A 55 -3.97 15.83 29.35
CA THR A 55 -5.28 15.21 29.53
C THR A 55 -6.15 16.04 30.48
N PRO A 56 -7.45 15.76 30.59
CA PRO A 56 -8.28 16.43 31.59
C PRO A 56 -7.79 16.29 33.04
N LEU A 57 -7.04 15.24 33.35
CA LEU A 57 -6.59 14.97 34.72
C LEU A 57 -5.14 15.35 34.95
N ALA A 58 -4.23 15.11 33.98
CA ALA A 58 -2.80 15.37 34.21
C ALA A 58 -2.05 15.44 32.85
N LYS A 59 -0.82 15.94 32.91
CA LYS A 59 0.15 15.80 31.82
C LYS A 59 0.60 14.35 31.75
N THR A 60 0.68 13.80 30.53
CA THR A 60 1.17 12.45 30.28
C THR A 60 1.97 12.40 28.97
N THR A 61 2.72 11.32 28.78
CA THR A 61 3.44 11.06 27.52
C THR A 61 2.55 10.26 26.58
N GLY A 62 2.35 10.75 25.37
CA GLY A 62 1.68 10.08 24.27
C GLY A 62 2.65 9.78 23.12
N ARG A 63 2.17 9.13 22.06
CA ARG A 63 2.94 8.85 20.83
C ARG A 63 2.17 9.36 19.62
N LYS A 64 2.88 10.08 18.75
CA LYS A 64 2.36 10.52 17.45
C LYS A 64 3.13 9.85 16.32
N VAL A 65 2.48 9.66 15.18
CA VAL A 65 3.16 9.20 13.96
C VAL A 65 4.13 10.30 13.49
N ALA A 66 5.40 9.96 13.38
CA ALA A 66 6.46 10.84 12.92
C ALA A 66 6.84 10.59 11.44
N GLU A 67 6.49 9.43 10.91
CA GLU A 67 6.82 9.05 9.54
C GLU A 67 5.83 9.66 8.54
N HIS A 68 6.35 10.41 7.57
CA HIS A 68 5.54 10.87 6.45
C HIS A 68 5.29 9.75 5.45
N VAL A 69 4.06 9.66 4.96
CA VAL A 69 3.63 8.58 4.05
C VAL A 69 3.15 9.15 2.74
N VAL A 70 3.54 8.48 1.64
CA VAL A 70 3.03 8.73 0.29
C VAL A 70 2.28 7.48 -0.17
N LEU A 71 0.97 7.61 -0.38
CA LEU A 71 0.12 6.55 -0.92
C LEU A 71 0.12 6.62 -2.44
N VAL A 72 0.35 5.49 -3.09
CA VAL A 72 0.49 5.43 -4.55
C VAL A 72 -0.38 4.32 -5.12
N PRO A 73 -1.69 4.58 -5.36
CA PRO A 73 -2.55 3.63 -6.04
C PRO A 73 -2.11 3.42 -7.48
N ILE A 74 -2.12 2.16 -7.90
CA ILE A 74 -1.94 1.78 -9.29
C ILE A 74 -3.32 1.79 -9.96
N LEU A 75 -3.47 2.66 -10.96
CA LEU A 75 -4.71 2.82 -11.70
C LEU A 75 -5.01 1.56 -12.53
N ARG A 76 -6.25 1.19 -12.62
CA ARG A 76 -7.45 1.81 -12.03
C ARG A 76 -7.82 1.15 -10.71
N ALA A 77 -7.44 -0.11 -10.52
CA ALA A 77 -7.90 -0.98 -9.43
C ALA A 77 -7.47 -0.48 -8.03
N GLY A 78 -6.28 0.11 -7.91
CA GLY A 78 -5.77 0.65 -6.64
C GLY A 78 -6.62 1.77 -6.05
N MET A 79 -7.42 2.47 -6.87
CA MET A 79 -8.31 3.52 -6.38
C MET A 79 -9.36 3.01 -5.39
N GLY A 80 -9.86 1.78 -5.58
CA GLY A 80 -10.82 1.17 -4.66
C GLY A 80 -10.29 0.95 -3.23
N MET A 81 -8.98 1.02 -3.04
CA MET A 81 -8.33 0.88 -1.73
C MET A 81 -7.93 2.24 -1.12
N LEU A 82 -7.84 3.30 -1.93
CA LEU A 82 -7.25 4.57 -1.50
C LEU A 82 -8.01 5.21 -0.34
N ASP A 83 -9.34 5.27 -0.41
CA ASP A 83 -10.17 5.89 0.62
C ASP A 83 -10.03 5.18 1.98
N ALA A 84 -9.92 3.86 1.97
CA ALA A 84 -9.68 3.09 3.19
C ALA A 84 -8.30 3.40 3.79
N MET A 85 -7.28 3.55 2.95
CA MET A 85 -5.94 3.96 3.40
C MET A 85 -5.93 5.39 3.96
N LEU A 86 -6.62 6.33 3.32
CA LEU A 86 -6.72 7.72 3.79
C LEU A 86 -7.50 7.85 5.10
N ARG A 87 -8.46 6.96 5.37
CA ARG A 87 -9.10 6.93 6.72
C ARG A 87 -8.12 6.54 7.83
N VAL A 88 -7.14 5.69 7.53
CA VAL A 88 -6.11 5.28 8.49
C VAL A 88 -4.95 6.29 8.55
N LEU A 89 -4.63 6.90 7.43
CA LEU A 89 -3.53 7.87 7.25
C LEU A 89 -4.04 9.16 6.61
N PRO A 90 -4.83 9.98 7.32
CA PRO A 90 -5.50 11.15 6.73
C PRO A 90 -4.54 12.24 6.24
N TYR A 91 -3.30 12.25 6.73
CA TYR A 91 -2.27 13.23 6.33
C TYR A 91 -1.30 12.72 5.28
N ALA A 92 -1.53 11.51 4.73
CA ALA A 92 -0.67 10.97 3.70
C ALA A 92 -0.78 11.78 2.40
N LYS A 93 0.37 11.99 1.74
CA LYS A 93 0.38 12.50 0.36
C LYS A 93 -0.12 11.43 -0.58
N VAL A 94 -0.70 11.83 -1.71
CA VAL A 94 -1.16 10.88 -2.73
C VAL A 94 -0.39 11.13 -4.03
N GLY A 95 0.23 10.07 -4.53
CA GLY A 95 0.72 9.97 -5.90
C GLY A 95 -0.15 8.99 -6.68
N VAL A 96 0.05 8.91 -8.00
CA VAL A 96 -0.72 7.98 -8.85
C VAL A 96 0.19 7.38 -9.91
N LEU A 97 0.09 6.07 -10.11
CA LEU A 97 0.72 5.34 -11.20
C LEU A 97 -0.35 4.73 -12.11
N GLY A 98 -0.31 5.05 -13.41
CA GLY A 98 -1.16 4.44 -14.42
C GLY A 98 -0.39 3.38 -15.19
N MET A 99 -0.89 2.16 -15.17
CA MET A 99 -0.33 1.02 -15.90
C MET A 99 -1.43 0.29 -16.66
N GLN A 100 -1.16 -0.02 -17.91
CA GLN A 100 -1.96 -0.95 -18.68
C GLN A 100 -1.11 -2.15 -19.07
N ARG A 101 -1.74 -3.23 -19.48
CA ARG A 101 -1.02 -4.39 -20.02
C ARG A 101 -1.07 -4.34 -21.53
N ASN A 102 0.05 -4.68 -22.14
CA ASN A 102 0.05 -5.07 -23.55
C ASN A 102 -0.83 -6.34 -23.68
N GLU A 103 -1.78 -6.33 -24.58
CA GLU A 103 -2.72 -7.46 -24.76
C GLU A 103 -2.03 -8.69 -25.31
N GLU A 104 -0.97 -8.52 -26.11
CA GLU A 104 -0.22 -9.62 -26.75
C GLU A 104 0.88 -10.19 -25.83
N THR A 105 1.68 -9.31 -25.19
CA THR A 105 2.84 -9.74 -24.38
C THR A 105 2.54 -9.83 -22.88
N ALA A 106 1.39 -9.33 -22.42
CA ALA A 106 1.02 -9.17 -21.02
C ALA A 106 2.01 -8.31 -20.19
N GLU A 107 2.95 -7.61 -20.85
CA GLU A 107 3.90 -6.72 -20.20
C GLU A 107 3.23 -5.43 -19.74
N PRO A 108 3.62 -4.88 -18.57
CA PRO A 108 3.09 -3.63 -18.09
C PRO A 108 3.64 -2.46 -18.92
N ILE A 109 2.74 -1.62 -19.42
CA ILE A 109 3.07 -0.36 -20.11
C ILE A 109 2.65 0.78 -19.20
N PRO A 110 3.60 1.56 -18.63
CA PRO A 110 3.25 2.74 -17.87
C PRO A 110 2.77 3.84 -18.81
N TYR A 111 1.60 4.42 -18.53
CA TYR A 111 1.04 5.53 -19.31
C TYR A 111 0.89 6.81 -18.48
N TYR A 112 0.99 6.72 -17.16
CA TYR A 112 0.89 7.87 -16.28
C TYR A 112 1.71 7.65 -15.00
N ALA A 113 2.52 8.63 -14.62
CA ALA A 113 3.28 8.59 -13.39
C ALA A 113 3.35 10.01 -12.80
N LYS A 114 2.55 10.26 -11.77
CA LYS A 114 2.62 11.51 -11.00
C LYS A 114 2.73 11.17 -9.52
N VAL A 115 3.95 11.02 -9.06
CA VAL A 115 4.28 10.74 -7.67
C VAL A 115 4.95 11.99 -7.09
N PRO A 116 4.47 12.54 -5.97
CA PRO A 116 5.17 13.63 -5.30
C PRO A 116 6.62 13.22 -5.00
N PRO A 117 7.58 14.17 -5.03
CA PRO A 117 8.94 13.85 -4.60
C PRO A 117 8.91 13.23 -3.21
N VAL A 118 9.47 12.03 -3.09
CA VAL A 118 9.59 11.31 -1.82
C VAL A 118 10.90 11.76 -1.18
N LYS A 119 10.83 12.41 -0.02
CA LYS A 119 12.03 12.76 0.74
C LYS A 119 12.61 11.51 1.39
N GLY A 120 13.93 11.47 1.60
CA GLY A 120 14.69 10.25 1.88
C GLY A 120 14.23 9.36 3.05
N ASP A 121 13.43 9.87 3.96
CA ASP A 121 12.87 9.16 5.11
C ASP A 121 11.36 8.87 5.00
N GLU A 122 10.69 9.37 3.95
CA GLU A 122 9.27 9.13 3.73
C GLU A 122 9.00 7.68 3.27
N LEU A 123 7.93 7.08 3.77
CA LEU A 123 7.46 5.76 3.39
C LEU A 123 6.52 5.85 2.18
N ALA A 124 6.90 5.27 1.05
CA ALA A 124 5.99 5.10 -0.07
C ALA A 124 5.23 3.77 0.02
N ILE A 125 3.91 3.80 -0.12
CA ILE A 125 3.06 2.60 -0.12
C ILE A 125 2.35 2.50 -1.46
N ALA A 126 2.78 1.56 -2.31
CA ALA A 126 2.06 1.21 -3.52
C ALA A 126 0.84 0.35 -3.18
N ILE A 127 -0.30 0.67 -3.79
CA ILE A 127 -1.59 0.06 -3.50
C ILE A 127 -2.14 -0.58 -4.77
N ASP A 128 -2.34 -1.90 -4.74
CA ASP A 128 -2.97 -2.66 -5.82
C ASP A 128 -3.77 -3.83 -5.22
N PRO A 129 -5.06 -3.97 -5.50
CA PRO A 129 -5.87 -5.04 -4.93
C PRO A 129 -5.53 -6.43 -5.47
N MET A 130 -4.88 -6.52 -6.62
CA MET A 130 -4.58 -7.82 -7.24
C MET A 130 -3.11 -7.94 -7.65
N PHE A 131 -2.49 -8.99 -7.19
CA PHE A 131 -1.16 -9.39 -7.61
C PHE A 131 -1.24 -10.69 -8.42
N ALA A 132 -1.16 -10.59 -9.73
CA ALA A 132 -1.14 -11.75 -10.62
C ALA A 132 0.31 -12.19 -10.88
N THR A 133 0.92 -11.73 -11.97
CA THR A 133 2.29 -12.09 -12.37
C THR A 133 3.37 -11.31 -11.63
N GLY A 134 3.04 -10.18 -11.04
CA GLY A 134 3.99 -9.30 -10.37
C GLY A 134 4.59 -8.20 -11.26
N GLY A 135 4.32 -8.20 -12.55
CA GLY A 135 4.86 -7.20 -13.47
C GLY A 135 4.54 -5.77 -13.04
N SER A 136 3.28 -5.45 -12.76
CA SER A 136 2.87 -4.13 -12.28
C SER A 136 3.57 -3.71 -10.97
N ALA A 137 3.87 -4.68 -10.08
CA ALA A 137 4.57 -4.38 -8.85
C ALA A 137 6.05 -4.05 -9.07
N VAL A 138 6.71 -4.77 -9.98
CA VAL A 138 8.12 -4.51 -10.34
C VAL A 138 8.24 -3.12 -10.95
N ASP A 139 7.34 -2.78 -11.87
CA ASP A 139 7.35 -1.48 -12.54
C ASP A 139 6.98 -0.35 -11.58
N ALA A 140 5.97 -0.54 -10.70
CA ALA A 140 5.66 0.42 -9.65
C ALA A 140 6.88 0.71 -8.75
N VAL A 141 7.63 -0.32 -8.34
CA VAL A 141 8.86 -0.14 -7.57
C VAL A 141 9.91 0.64 -8.36
N ALA A 142 10.05 0.38 -9.66
CA ALA A 142 10.97 1.12 -10.51
C ALA A 142 10.58 2.62 -10.60
N GLN A 143 9.29 2.92 -10.73
CA GLN A 143 8.78 4.30 -10.73
C GLN A 143 8.97 4.99 -9.37
N LEU A 144 8.70 4.29 -8.26
CA LEU A 144 8.92 4.81 -6.92
C LEU A 144 10.42 5.11 -6.66
N LYS A 145 11.32 4.27 -7.16
CA LYS A 145 12.78 4.55 -7.09
C LYS A 145 13.15 5.81 -7.87
N LYS A 146 12.58 6.03 -9.07
CA LYS A 146 12.78 7.29 -9.82
C LYS A 146 12.29 8.51 -9.03
N ALA A 147 11.22 8.36 -8.24
CA ALA A 147 10.71 9.38 -7.32
C ALA A 147 11.53 9.50 -6.01
N ARG A 148 12.70 8.85 -5.93
CA ARG A 148 13.60 8.82 -4.77
C ARG A 148 13.02 8.16 -3.51
N ALA A 149 12.06 7.25 -3.64
CA ALA A 149 11.55 6.47 -2.52
C ALA A 149 12.60 5.45 -2.04
N ASN A 150 13.24 5.71 -0.91
CA ASN A 150 14.21 4.79 -0.29
C ASN A 150 13.51 3.66 0.47
N HIS A 151 12.31 3.91 0.98
CA HIS A 151 11.48 2.95 1.68
C HIS A 151 10.16 2.79 0.94
N ALA A 152 9.90 1.59 0.42
CA ALA A 152 8.64 1.28 -0.26
C ALA A 152 8.02 0.00 0.31
N ARG A 153 6.72 0.05 0.56
CA ARG A 153 5.88 -1.12 0.89
C ARG A 153 4.86 -1.32 -0.22
N PHE A 154 4.47 -2.55 -0.42
CA PHE A 154 3.44 -2.88 -1.40
C PHE A 154 2.24 -3.51 -0.69
N LEU A 155 1.09 -2.83 -0.76
CA LEU A 155 -0.15 -3.30 -0.17
C LEU A 155 -0.99 -3.99 -1.24
N LYS A 156 -1.26 -5.27 -1.05
CA LYS A 156 -1.98 -6.08 -2.02
C LYS A 156 -2.81 -7.18 -1.37
N ARG A 157 -3.89 -7.54 -2.01
CA ARG A 157 -4.64 -8.75 -1.72
C ARG A 157 -3.99 -9.95 -2.44
N ARG A 158 -3.91 -11.09 -1.79
CA ARG A 158 -3.45 -12.33 -2.43
C ARG A 158 -4.54 -12.85 -3.37
N GLY A 159 -4.35 -12.73 -4.67
CA GLY A 159 -5.07 -13.51 -5.67
C GLY A 159 -4.58 -14.95 -5.65
N GLY A 160 -5.41 -15.94 -6.11
CA GLY A 160 -5.17 -17.37 -5.99
C GLY A 160 -3.75 -17.84 -6.30
N THR A 161 -3.40 -18.96 -5.74
CA THR A 161 -2.24 -19.87 -5.91
C THR A 161 -1.05 -19.43 -6.77
N GLY A 162 -0.33 -18.40 -6.38
CA GLY A 162 0.96 -18.03 -6.95
C GLY A 162 2.00 -17.88 -5.84
N ARG A 163 2.79 -18.93 -5.61
CA ARG A 163 3.92 -18.90 -4.65
C ARG A 163 5.09 -18.11 -5.25
N ARG A 164 5.26 -16.82 -4.91
CA ARG A 164 6.58 -16.19 -4.88
C ARG A 164 6.62 -15.14 -3.77
N PRO A 165 7.61 -15.18 -2.85
CA PRO A 165 7.76 -14.21 -1.78
C PRO A 165 8.26 -12.88 -2.35
N PHE A 166 7.72 -11.78 -1.83
CA PHE A 166 8.18 -10.45 -2.15
C PHE A 166 9.48 -10.14 -1.41
N ARG A 167 10.54 -9.75 -2.11
CA ARG A 167 11.81 -9.35 -1.50
C ARG A 167 11.72 -7.92 -0.96
N ARG A 168 12.21 -7.74 0.27
CA ARG A 168 12.58 -6.42 0.79
C ARG A 168 13.75 -5.92 -0.05
N PHE A 169 13.63 -4.74 -0.63
CA PHE A 169 14.78 -4.14 -1.30
C PHE A 169 15.69 -3.53 -0.25
N PRO A 170 16.98 -3.86 -0.26
CA PRO A 170 17.95 -3.19 0.60
C PRO A 170 18.07 -1.73 0.19
N SER A 171 18.14 -0.84 1.18
CA SER A 171 18.53 0.55 0.99
C SER A 171 19.89 0.59 0.27
N GLN A 172 19.93 1.16 -0.92
CA GLN A 172 21.22 1.50 -1.52
C GLN A 172 21.81 2.68 -0.71
N LYS A 173 23.02 2.50 -0.18
CA LYS A 173 23.83 3.62 0.31
C LYS A 173 23.96 4.65 -0.82
N PRO A 174 23.92 5.96 -0.52
CA PRO A 174 24.26 6.96 -1.51
C PRO A 174 25.66 6.68 -2.02
N ALA A 175 25.83 6.69 -3.35
CA ALA A 175 27.16 6.76 -3.94
C ALA A 175 27.78 8.08 -3.46
N ASN A 176 28.89 8.00 -2.75
CA ASN A 176 29.72 9.16 -2.47
C ASN A 176 30.36 9.57 -3.82
N ASP A 177 30.02 10.75 -4.28
CA ASP A 177 30.84 11.58 -5.12
C ASP A 177 31.32 12.78 -4.30
#